data_a2c458c96cb4f515eada6884981e70e0
#
_entry.id   a2c458c96cb4f515eada6884981e70e0
#
_cell.length_a   1.000
_cell.length_b   1.000
_cell.length_c   1.000
_cell.angle_alpha   90.00
_cell.angle_beta   90.00
_cell.angle_gamma   90.00
#
_symmetry.space_group_name_H-M   'P 1'
#
loop_
_entity.id
_entity.type
_entity.pdbx_description
1 polymer ?
#
loop_
_entity_poly.entity_id
_entity_poly.type
_entity_poly.pdbx_seq_one_letter_code
_entity_poly.pdbx_strand_id
1 'polypeptide(L)'
;MALVLLTTLRESLNAVGLTTISISDSAMSNFEFMASSRVESEIDRKLAVATDTDYFDIAEYQDTLWLSRFPVVSILGLTESTTLIGTGDYLVYSDSGMIKLADRIVEARGAATPFFAMGKRTVACTYSAGYTTIPGDIQQIVTNMVGRTIGGSGVSALSGESIGDYTYSRSMADQGSTGGFTTDDLAILERYRPKLFMENW
;
A
#
# COMPACT_ATOMS: atom_id res chain seq x y z
N MET A 1 8.64 -2.36 -5.06
CA MET A 1 8.37 -3.74 -5.53
C MET A 1 7.26 -3.66 -6.57
N ALA A 2 7.29 -4.50 -7.62
CA ALA A 2 6.24 -4.50 -8.64
C ALA A 2 4.91 -4.98 -8.05
N LEU A 3 3.82 -4.26 -8.31
CA LEU A 3 2.47 -4.62 -7.86
C LEU A 3 1.73 -5.49 -8.89
N VAL A 4 2.19 -5.48 -10.14
CA VAL A 4 1.62 -6.29 -11.24
C VAL A 4 2.72 -7.10 -11.89
N LEU A 5 2.43 -8.37 -12.17
CA LEU A 5 3.36 -9.20 -12.95
C LEU A 5 3.47 -8.70 -14.39
N LEU A 6 4.67 -8.70 -14.95
CA LEU A 6 4.92 -8.21 -16.31
C LEU A 6 4.08 -8.93 -17.38
N THR A 7 3.86 -10.23 -17.22
CA THR A 7 3.01 -11.03 -18.12
C THR A 7 1.56 -10.56 -18.08
N THR A 8 1.01 -10.43 -16.87
CA THR A 8 -0.38 -9.95 -16.66
C THR A 8 -0.56 -8.53 -17.17
N LEU A 9 0.43 -7.66 -16.95
CA LEU A 9 0.43 -6.30 -17.44
C LEU A 9 0.36 -6.26 -18.99
N ARG A 10 1.21 -7.05 -19.67
CA ARG A 10 1.20 -7.13 -21.13
C ARG A 10 -0.12 -7.69 -21.69
N GLU A 11 -0.63 -8.75 -21.09
CA GLU A 11 -1.91 -9.36 -21.49
C GLU A 11 -3.05 -8.35 -21.36
N SER A 12 -3.14 -7.64 -20.24
CA SER A 12 -4.18 -6.65 -20.01
C SER A 12 -4.11 -5.47 -20.98
N LEU A 13 -2.90 -4.96 -21.25
CA LEU A 13 -2.71 -3.85 -22.19
C LEU A 13 -3.03 -4.26 -23.64
N ASN A 14 -2.62 -5.45 -24.04
CA ASN A 14 -2.96 -5.97 -25.37
C ASN A 14 -4.47 -6.20 -25.53
N ALA A 15 -5.16 -6.65 -24.48
CA ALA A 15 -6.61 -6.85 -24.50
C ALA A 15 -7.40 -5.55 -24.75
N VAL A 16 -6.88 -4.40 -24.30
CA VAL A 16 -7.47 -3.09 -24.56
C VAL A 16 -6.94 -2.42 -25.85
N GLY A 17 -6.21 -3.18 -26.69
CA GLY A 17 -5.74 -2.71 -28.00
C GLY A 17 -4.43 -1.91 -28.00
N LEU A 18 -3.74 -1.83 -26.87
CA LEU A 18 -2.42 -1.22 -26.79
C LEU A 18 -1.34 -2.24 -27.17
N THR A 19 -0.70 -2.02 -28.31
CA THR A 19 0.37 -2.94 -28.78
C THR A 19 1.63 -2.77 -27.97
N THR A 20 1.98 -3.76 -27.16
CA THR A 20 3.19 -3.76 -26.31
C THR A 20 4.38 -4.50 -26.92
N ILE A 21 4.23 -5.05 -28.13
CA ILE A 21 5.25 -5.91 -28.77
C ILE A 21 6.57 -5.17 -29.01
N SER A 22 6.51 -3.88 -29.33
CA SER A 22 7.70 -3.04 -29.59
C SER A 22 8.39 -2.52 -28.32
N ILE A 23 7.78 -2.72 -27.16
CA ILE A 23 8.30 -2.22 -25.89
C ILE A 23 9.11 -3.34 -25.22
N SER A 24 10.38 -3.04 -24.90
CA SER A 24 11.25 -4.01 -24.20
C SER A 24 10.72 -4.31 -22.80
N ASP A 25 11.06 -5.50 -22.29
CA ASP A 25 10.66 -5.91 -20.94
C ASP A 25 11.23 -4.99 -19.87
N SER A 26 12.44 -4.47 -20.08
CA SER A 26 13.06 -3.51 -19.15
C SER A 26 12.29 -2.18 -19.11
N ALA A 27 11.86 -1.66 -20.26
CA ALA A 27 11.07 -0.44 -20.31
C ALA A 27 9.69 -0.65 -19.68
N MET A 28 9.04 -1.78 -19.97
CA MET A 28 7.75 -2.12 -19.36
C MET A 28 7.84 -2.27 -17.84
N SER A 29 8.90 -2.92 -17.35
CA SER A 29 9.16 -3.06 -15.90
C SER A 29 9.41 -1.70 -15.24
N ASN A 30 10.08 -0.77 -15.93
CA ASN A 30 10.27 0.58 -15.43
C ASN A 30 8.94 1.35 -15.34
N PHE A 31 8.08 1.26 -16.34
CA PHE A 31 6.75 1.88 -16.29
C PHE A 31 5.89 1.30 -15.15
N GLU A 32 5.90 -0.01 -14.99
CA GLU A 32 5.21 -0.68 -13.89
C GLU A 32 5.75 -0.21 -12.54
N PHE A 33 7.07 -0.20 -12.36
CA PHE A 33 7.71 0.26 -11.12
C PHE A 33 7.35 1.71 -10.79
N MET A 34 7.35 2.60 -11.77
CA MET A 34 6.96 4.01 -11.58
C MET A 34 5.50 4.13 -11.17
N ALA A 35 4.60 3.41 -11.84
CA ALA A 35 3.18 3.40 -11.53
C ALA A 35 2.91 2.83 -10.13
N SER A 36 3.53 1.69 -9.79
CA SER A 36 3.45 1.06 -8.48
C SER A 36 3.95 1.96 -7.36
N SER A 37 5.11 2.60 -7.56
CA SER A 37 5.67 3.52 -6.58
C SER A 37 4.76 4.73 -6.35
N ARG A 38 4.08 5.20 -7.40
CA ARG A 38 3.16 6.32 -7.31
C ARG A 38 1.88 5.95 -6.55
N VAL A 39 1.33 4.75 -6.81
CA VAL A 39 0.19 4.21 -6.05
C VAL A 39 0.55 4.10 -4.57
N GLU A 40 1.69 3.49 -4.24
CA GLU A 40 2.13 3.35 -2.85
C GLU A 40 2.38 4.70 -2.16
N SER A 41 2.86 5.71 -2.91
CA SER A 41 3.05 7.07 -2.41
C SER A 41 1.71 7.78 -2.15
N GLU A 42 0.70 7.55 -3.01
CA GLU A 42 -0.64 8.16 -2.85
C GLU A 42 -1.36 7.64 -1.61
N ILE A 43 -1.22 6.36 -1.31
CA ILE A 43 -1.85 5.74 -0.14
C ILE A 43 -0.99 5.79 1.13
N ASP A 44 0.23 6.35 1.02
CA ASP A 44 1.22 6.44 2.12
C ASP A 44 1.52 5.08 2.78
N ARG A 45 1.59 4.01 1.99
CA ARG A 45 1.96 2.67 2.50
C ARG A 45 2.48 1.74 1.42
N LYS A 46 3.25 0.74 1.86
CA LYS A 46 3.69 -0.37 1.01
C LYS A 46 2.62 -1.47 0.99
N LEU A 47 2.26 -1.95 -0.20
CA LEU A 47 1.21 -2.94 -0.38
C LEU A 47 1.74 -4.37 -0.37
N ALA A 48 2.85 -4.63 -1.04
CA ALA A 48 3.38 -5.98 -1.15
C ALA A 48 3.88 -6.51 0.21
N VAL A 49 3.71 -7.81 0.44
CA VAL A 49 4.18 -8.46 1.66
C VAL A 49 5.68 -8.27 1.85
N ALA A 50 6.06 -7.87 3.05
CA ALA A 50 7.45 -7.79 3.48
C ALA A 50 7.54 -7.93 5.00
N THR A 51 8.75 -8.24 5.48
CA THR A 51 9.07 -8.22 6.90
C THR A 51 9.54 -6.83 7.29
N ASP A 52 9.01 -6.33 8.41
CA ASP A 52 9.36 -5.02 8.95
C ASP A 52 9.50 -5.09 10.48
N THR A 53 10.10 -4.06 11.08
CA THR A 53 10.21 -3.95 12.54
C THR A 53 9.83 -2.53 12.95
N ASP A 54 8.73 -2.43 13.69
CA ASP A 54 8.27 -1.18 14.27
C ASP A 54 8.74 -1.07 15.72
N TYR A 55 9.12 0.16 16.11
CA TYR A 55 9.51 0.51 17.46
C TYR A 55 8.54 1.53 18.01
N PHE A 56 8.08 1.29 19.24
CA PHE A 56 7.06 2.12 19.87
C PHE A 56 7.61 2.84 21.10
N ASP A 57 7.31 4.13 21.16
CA ASP A 57 7.50 4.96 22.34
C ASP A 57 6.19 4.94 23.15
N ILE A 58 6.25 4.45 24.36
CA ILE A 58 5.09 4.30 25.23
C ILE A 58 5.16 5.44 26.26
N ALA A 59 4.33 6.47 26.05
CA ALA A 59 4.29 7.65 26.91
C ALA A 59 3.33 7.50 28.11
N GLU A 60 2.24 6.75 27.89
CA GLU A 60 1.14 6.58 28.85
C GLU A 60 0.73 5.11 28.96
N TYR A 61 -0.24 4.82 29.82
CA TYR A 61 -0.82 3.49 29.96
C TYR A 61 -1.62 3.12 28.71
N GLN A 62 -0.98 2.37 27.80
CA GLN A 62 -1.65 1.86 26.60
C GLN A 62 -1.49 0.35 26.48
N ASP A 63 -2.55 -0.31 26.06
CA ASP A 63 -2.62 -1.75 25.83
C ASP A 63 -2.62 -2.10 24.34
N THR A 64 -2.64 -1.09 23.49
CA THR A 64 -2.86 -1.22 22.03
C THR A 64 -1.72 -0.56 21.26
N LEU A 65 -1.24 -1.24 20.23
CA LEU A 65 -0.24 -0.74 19.27
C LEU A 65 -0.79 -0.80 17.85
N TRP A 66 -0.36 0.14 17.02
CA TRP A 66 -0.71 0.17 15.61
C TRP A 66 0.55 -0.02 14.77
N LEU A 67 0.57 -1.09 14.00
CA LEU A 67 1.66 -1.39 13.09
C LEU A 67 1.59 -0.48 11.87
N SER A 68 2.74 -0.12 11.34
CA SER A 68 2.85 0.73 10.14
C SER A 68 2.40 0.02 8.87
N ARG A 69 2.38 -1.32 8.87
CA ARG A 69 1.94 -2.15 7.74
C ARG A 69 0.81 -3.10 8.13
N PHE A 70 -0.12 -3.24 7.20
CA PHE A 70 -1.24 -4.18 7.28
C PHE A 70 -1.70 -4.59 5.86
N PRO A 71 -2.46 -5.66 5.64
CA PRO A 71 -2.84 -6.64 6.66
C PRO A 71 -1.64 -7.40 7.21
N VAL A 72 -1.71 -7.79 8.48
CA VAL A 72 -0.64 -8.56 9.13
C VAL A 72 -0.77 -10.03 8.73
N VAL A 73 0.31 -10.59 8.22
CA VAL A 73 0.39 -12.01 7.86
C VAL A 73 0.83 -12.84 9.07
N SER A 74 1.87 -12.38 9.77
CA SER A 74 2.38 -13.05 10.97
C SER A 74 3.21 -12.11 11.82
N ILE A 75 3.17 -12.30 13.15
CA ILE A 75 4.09 -11.69 14.09
C ILE A 75 5.27 -12.64 14.28
N LEU A 76 6.46 -12.16 14.00
CA LEU A 76 7.71 -12.92 14.15
C LEU A 76 8.30 -12.75 15.54
N GLY A 77 8.06 -11.61 16.19
CA GLY A 77 8.44 -11.33 17.55
C GLY A 77 7.88 -10.03 18.05
N LEU A 78 7.32 -10.04 19.25
CA LEU A 78 6.92 -8.85 19.99
C LEU A 78 7.74 -8.83 21.27
N THR A 79 8.55 -7.80 21.44
CA THR A 79 9.45 -7.68 22.60
C THR A 79 9.14 -6.41 23.37
N GLU A 80 9.22 -6.52 24.69
CA GLU A 80 9.12 -5.40 25.62
C GLU A 80 10.39 -5.34 26.47
N SER A 81 11.13 -4.22 26.38
CA SER A 81 12.40 -4.04 27.11
C SER A 81 13.34 -5.26 27.03
N THR A 82 13.47 -5.85 25.84
CA THR A 82 14.25 -7.07 25.55
C THR A 82 13.60 -8.41 25.91
N THR A 83 12.47 -8.41 26.59
CA THR A 83 11.73 -9.64 26.93
C THR A 83 10.70 -9.95 25.84
N LEU A 84 10.69 -11.20 25.37
CA LEU A 84 9.71 -11.65 24.38
C LEU A 84 8.33 -11.78 25.03
N ILE A 85 7.32 -11.16 24.43
CA ILE A 85 5.91 -11.34 24.79
C ILE A 85 5.41 -12.59 24.06
N GLY A 86 4.84 -13.53 24.81
CA GLY A 86 4.32 -14.78 24.24
C GLY A 86 3.11 -14.55 23.34
N THR A 87 2.91 -15.43 22.36
CA THR A 87 1.80 -15.32 21.40
C THR A 87 0.41 -15.41 22.03
N GLY A 88 0.28 -15.97 23.23
CA GLY A 88 -0.97 -16.00 24.00
C GLY A 88 -1.26 -14.72 24.80
N ASP A 89 -0.36 -13.76 24.76
CA ASP A 89 -0.36 -12.57 25.63
C ASP A 89 -0.87 -11.33 24.92
N TYR A 90 -1.13 -11.46 23.62
CA TYR A 90 -1.66 -10.39 22.78
C TYR A 90 -2.60 -10.94 21.70
N LEU A 91 -3.47 -10.08 21.22
CA LEU A 91 -4.37 -10.31 20.10
C LEU A 91 -3.91 -9.48 18.91
N VAL A 92 -3.96 -10.08 17.73
CA VAL A 92 -3.63 -9.40 16.46
C VAL A 92 -4.88 -9.24 15.64
N TYR A 93 -5.19 -8.01 15.27
CA TYR A 93 -6.23 -7.66 14.33
C TYR A 93 -5.58 -7.43 12.97
N SER A 94 -5.47 -8.51 12.20
CA SER A 94 -4.69 -8.55 10.95
C SER A 94 -5.04 -7.44 9.97
N ASP A 95 -6.34 -7.20 9.74
CA ASP A 95 -6.81 -6.26 8.72
C ASP A 95 -6.49 -4.80 9.03
N SER A 96 -6.40 -4.48 10.31
CA SER A 96 -6.13 -3.11 10.79
C SER A 96 -4.69 -2.87 11.19
N GLY A 97 -3.90 -3.94 11.38
CA GLY A 97 -2.55 -3.83 11.93
C GLY A 97 -2.52 -3.52 13.43
N MET A 98 -3.63 -3.73 14.14
CA MET A 98 -3.71 -3.47 15.56
C MET A 98 -3.23 -4.68 16.36
N ILE A 99 -2.40 -4.44 17.37
CA ILE A 99 -2.02 -5.42 18.39
C ILE A 99 -2.56 -4.92 19.72
N LYS A 100 -3.28 -5.77 20.43
CA LYS A 100 -3.78 -5.48 21.77
C LYS A 100 -3.26 -6.51 22.76
N LEU A 101 -2.73 -6.05 23.90
CA LEU A 101 -2.36 -6.95 24.99
C LEU A 101 -3.62 -7.69 25.47
N ALA A 102 -3.49 -9.00 25.69
CA ALA A 102 -4.51 -9.76 26.39
C ALA A 102 -4.49 -9.37 27.88
N ASP A 103 -5.65 -9.44 28.54
CA ASP A 103 -5.75 -9.26 30.00
C ASP A 103 -4.91 -10.32 30.69
N ARG A 104 -3.68 -9.95 31.06
CA ARG A 104 -2.69 -10.89 31.54
C ARG A 104 -1.98 -10.46 32.81
N ILE A 105 -1.79 -11.45 33.66
CA ILE A 105 -0.87 -11.37 34.80
C ILE A 105 0.52 -11.63 34.22
N VAL A 106 1.34 -10.59 34.07
CA VAL A 106 2.75 -10.76 33.76
C VAL A 106 3.47 -11.15 35.05
N GLU A 107 3.64 -12.46 35.26
CA GLU A 107 4.27 -13.02 36.49
C GLU A 107 5.67 -12.44 36.74
N ALA A 108 6.39 -12.03 35.69
CA ALA A 108 7.72 -11.42 35.82
C ALA A 108 7.73 -10.06 36.53
N ARG A 109 6.58 -9.40 36.69
CA ARG A 109 6.46 -8.08 37.35
C ARG A 109 5.68 -8.09 38.64
N GLY A 110 5.13 -9.24 39.07
CA GLY A 110 4.38 -9.37 40.32
C GLY A 110 3.07 -8.60 40.40
N ALA A 111 2.62 -7.99 39.28
CA ALA A 111 1.35 -7.29 39.15
C ALA A 111 0.75 -7.53 37.75
N ALA A 112 -0.56 -7.73 37.72
CA ALA A 112 -1.32 -7.71 36.47
C ALA A 112 -1.31 -6.28 35.89
N THR A 113 -0.45 -6.01 34.92
CA THR A 113 -0.47 -4.74 34.19
C THR A 113 -0.91 -5.01 32.77
N PRO A 114 -2.14 -4.63 32.40
CA PRO A 114 -2.65 -4.79 31.04
C PRO A 114 -2.04 -3.78 30.05
N PHE A 115 -0.94 -3.11 30.44
CA PHE A 115 -0.34 -2.03 29.68
C PHE A 115 1.11 -2.32 29.34
N PHE A 116 1.55 -1.83 28.17
CA PHE A 116 2.97 -1.85 27.79
C PHE A 116 3.82 -1.00 28.73
N ALA A 117 5.08 -1.40 28.89
CA ALA A 117 6.04 -0.65 29.72
C ALA A 117 6.32 0.72 29.10
N MET A 118 6.18 1.78 29.90
CA MET A 118 6.50 3.14 29.49
C MET A 118 7.98 3.30 29.18
N GLY A 119 8.28 4.12 28.19
CA GLY A 119 9.64 4.50 27.79
C GLY A 119 9.79 4.68 26.28
N LYS A 120 10.96 5.16 25.88
CA LYS A 120 11.30 5.33 24.46
C LYS A 120 11.77 4.01 23.88
N ARG A 121 11.17 3.60 22.76
CA ARG A 121 11.49 2.36 22.05
C ARG A 121 11.49 1.12 22.96
N THR A 122 10.62 1.12 23.96
CA THR A 122 10.49 0.00 24.90
C THR A 122 9.84 -1.21 24.27
N VAL A 123 9.02 -1.02 23.26
CA VAL A 123 8.37 -2.12 22.56
C VAL A 123 8.88 -2.17 21.11
N ALA A 124 9.23 -3.38 20.67
CA ALA A 124 9.59 -3.64 19.27
C ALA A 124 8.76 -4.82 18.75
N CYS A 125 8.18 -4.65 17.58
CA CYS A 125 7.43 -5.68 16.88
C CYS A 125 8.06 -5.97 15.53
N THR A 126 8.56 -7.20 15.35
CA THR A 126 8.99 -7.71 14.05
C THR A 126 7.88 -8.58 13.49
N TYR A 127 7.45 -8.28 12.28
CA TYR A 127 6.27 -8.91 11.68
C TYR A 127 6.36 -8.96 10.16
N SER A 128 5.57 -9.82 9.55
CA SER A 128 5.34 -9.87 8.12
C SER A 128 3.95 -9.32 7.83
N ALA A 129 3.86 -8.33 6.95
CA ALA A 129 2.60 -7.70 6.60
C ALA A 129 2.57 -7.23 5.15
N GLY A 130 1.37 -7.00 4.64
CA GLY A 130 1.08 -6.64 3.26
C GLY A 130 0.25 -7.72 2.56
N TYR A 131 -0.12 -7.46 1.32
CA TYR A 131 -0.87 -8.41 0.52
C TYR A 131 0.04 -9.45 -0.11
N THR A 132 -0.24 -10.73 0.10
CA THR A 132 0.42 -11.84 -0.60
C THR A 132 0.00 -11.88 -2.07
N THR A 133 -1.25 -11.50 -2.34
CA THR A 133 -1.76 -11.24 -3.69
C THR A 133 -2.32 -9.84 -3.70
N ILE A 134 -1.78 -8.98 -4.55
CA ILE A 134 -2.23 -7.59 -4.68
C ILE A 134 -3.69 -7.56 -5.12
N PRO A 135 -4.56 -6.75 -4.48
CA PRO A 135 -5.95 -6.59 -4.89
C PRO A 135 -6.10 -6.20 -6.36
N GLY A 136 -7.12 -6.78 -7.02
CA GLY A 136 -7.30 -6.60 -8.46
C GLY A 136 -7.61 -5.15 -8.88
N ASP A 137 -8.26 -4.38 -8.03
CA ASP A 137 -8.51 -2.95 -8.25
C ASP A 137 -7.22 -2.13 -8.24
N ILE A 138 -6.27 -2.43 -7.36
CA ILE A 138 -4.93 -1.83 -7.37
C ILE A 138 -4.17 -2.23 -8.64
N GLN A 139 -4.22 -3.51 -9.03
CA GLN A 139 -3.58 -3.98 -10.26
C GLN A 139 -4.17 -3.27 -11.49
N GLN A 140 -5.49 -3.04 -11.50
CA GLN A 140 -6.17 -2.31 -12.57
C GLN A 140 -5.71 -0.86 -12.65
N ILE A 141 -5.58 -0.16 -11.50
CA ILE A 141 -5.09 1.22 -11.46
C ILE A 141 -3.67 1.29 -12.04
N VAL A 142 -2.75 0.42 -11.60
CA VAL A 142 -1.38 0.37 -12.12
C VAL A 142 -1.37 0.11 -13.62
N THR A 143 -2.15 -0.85 -14.10
CA THR A 143 -2.27 -1.18 -15.52
C THR A 143 -2.78 0.00 -16.35
N ASN A 144 -3.81 0.69 -15.86
CA ASN A 144 -4.35 1.88 -16.50
C ASN A 144 -3.34 3.02 -16.57
N MET A 145 -2.56 3.23 -15.50
CA MET A 145 -1.50 4.25 -15.47
C MET A 145 -0.40 3.94 -16.50
N VAL A 146 0.05 2.69 -16.55
CA VAL A 146 1.03 2.26 -17.57
C VAL A 146 0.46 2.42 -18.97
N GLY A 147 -0.79 2.02 -19.19
CA GLY A 147 -1.49 2.18 -20.46
C GLY A 147 -1.56 3.64 -20.91
N ARG A 148 -1.89 4.56 -20.01
CA ARG A 148 -1.90 6.01 -20.29
C ARG A 148 -0.50 6.53 -20.64
N THR A 149 0.52 6.05 -19.95
CA THR A 149 1.92 6.43 -20.22
C THR A 149 2.36 5.97 -21.59
N ILE A 150 2.06 4.73 -21.97
CA ILE A 150 2.41 4.16 -23.28
C ILE A 150 1.60 4.83 -24.40
N GLY A 151 0.29 4.95 -24.22
CA GLY A 151 -0.61 5.58 -25.19
C GLY A 151 -0.34 7.08 -25.36
N GLY A 152 0.08 7.77 -24.30
CA GLY A 152 0.43 9.19 -24.33
C GLY A 152 1.80 9.47 -24.94
N SER A 153 2.76 8.57 -24.82
CA SER A 153 4.10 8.77 -25.39
C SER A 153 4.15 8.70 -26.93
N GLY A 154 3.11 8.13 -27.57
CA GLY A 154 2.96 8.11 -29.02
C GLY A 154 2.18 9.28 -29.63
N VAL A 155 1.48 10.10 -28.81
CA VAL A 155 0.51 11.11 -29.28
C VAL A 155 0.66 12.42 -28.48
N SER A 156 1.85 12.77 -28.09
CA SER A 156 2.11 13.86 -27.14
C SER A 156 2.00 15.28 -27.71
N ALA A 157 1.23 15.56 -28.73
CA ALA A 157 1.03 16.94 -29.15
C ALA A 157 -0.27 17.23 -29.92
N LEU A 158 -1.10 16.26 -30.18
CA LEU A 158 -2.32 16.52 -30.98
C LEU A 158 -3.54 16.56 -30.04
N SER A 159 -3.86 17.74 -29.54
CA SER A 159 -5.12 18.02 -28.84
C SER A 159 -6.33 17.99 -29.83
N GLY A 160 -6.08 17.89 -31.09
CA GLY A 160 -7.07 17.72 -32.13
C GLY A 160 -6.41 17.56 -33.51
N GLU A 161 -6.95 16.72 -34.35
CA GLU A 161 -6.57 16.56 -35.73
C GLU A 161 -7.79 16.89 -36.62
N SER A 162 -7.61 17.78 -37.58
CA SER A 162 -8.63 18.14 -38.52
C SER A 162 -8.16 17.72 -39.91
N ILE A 163 -8.87 16.78 -40.55
CA ILE A 163 -8.63 16.35 -41.92
C ILE A 163 -9.92 16.58 -42.68
N GLY A 164 -9.96 17.66 -43.48
CA GLY A 164 -11.15 18.06 -44.22
C GLY A 164 -12.29 18.47 -43.28
N ASP A 165 -13.49 17.94 -43.51
CA ASP A 165 -14.67 18.20 -42.68
C ASP A 165 -14.75 17.39 -41.39
N TYR A 166 -13.75 16.56 -41.11
CA TYR A 166 -13.71 15.73 -39.92
C TYR A 166 -12.75 16.32 -38.85
N THR A 167 -13.32 16.79 -37.76
CA THR A 167 -12.56 17.28 -36.63
C THR A 167 -12.67 16.28 -35.48
N TYR A 168 -11.57 15.65 -35.08
CA TYR A 168 -11.47 14.83 -33.87
C TYR A 168 -10.82 15.67 -32.76
N SER A 169 -11.57 15.98 -31.73
CA SER A 169 -11.03 16.57 -30.52
C SER A 169 -11.01 15.54 -29.43
N ARG A 170 -9.83 15.27 -28.88
CA ARG A 170 -9.70 14.46 -27.68
C ARG A 170 -10.11 15.33 -26.48
N SER A 171 -11.12 14.90 -25.77
CA SER A 171 -11.59 15.62 -24.58
C SER A 171 -10.44 15.75 -23.57
N MET A 172 -10.08 16.98 -23.22
CA MET A 172 -9.14 17.28 -22.14
C MET A 172 -9.71 16.98 -20.76
N ALA A 173 -10.95 16.48 -20.68
CA ALA A 173 -11.63 16.16 -19.43
C ALA A 173 -10.90 15.05 -18.61
N ASP A 174 -10.05 14.28 -19.27
CA ASP A 174 -9.27 13.21 -18.61
C ASP A 174 -7.90 13.70 -18.08
N GLN A 175 -7.54 14.97 -18.33
CA GLN A 175 -6.30 15.56 -17.80
C GLN A 175 -6.46 16.26 -16.44
N GLY A 176 -7.60 16.18 -15.83
CA GLY A 176 -7.87 16.69 -14.49
C GLY A 176 -7.28 15.85 -13.34
N SER A 177 -6.30 15.00 -13.63
CA SER A 177 -5.75 14.10 -12.64
C SER A 177 -4.53 14.70 -11.97
N THR A 178 -4.65 15.06 -10.71
CA THR A 178 -3.52 15.30 -9.84
C THR A 178 -2.65 14.03 -9.85
N GLY A 179 -1.52 14.11 -10.54
CA GLY A 179 -0.53 13.03 -10.50
C GLY A 179 -0.79 11.81 -11.41
N GLY A 180 -1.68 11.87 -12.44
CA GLY A 180 -1.95 10.75 -13.37
C GLY A 180 -3.01 9.77 -12.88
N PHE A 181 -3.65 10.03 -11.73
CA PHE A 181 -4.83 9.30 -11.24
C PHE A 181 -6.11 9.95 -11.76
N THR A 182 -7.12 9.15 -12.04
CA THR A 182 -8.48 9.65 -12.26
C THR A 182 -9.18 9.85 -10.91
N THR A 183 -10.31 10.55 -10.91
CA THR A 183 -11.14 10.71 -9.70
C THR A 183 -11.57 9.34 -9.15
N ASP A 184 -11.89 8.41 -10.02
CA ASP A 184 -12.29 7.04 -9.63
C ASP A 184 -11.11 6.26 -9.04
N ASP A 185 -9.90 6.40 -9.63
CA ASP A 185 -8.69 5.81 -9.06
C ASP A 185 -8.46 6.29 -7.62
N LEU A 186 -8.59 7.60 -7.39
CA LEU A 186 -8.42 8.19 -6.05
C LEU A 186 -9.48 7.69 -5.05
N ALA A 187 -10.74 7.57 -5.47
CA ALA A 187 -11.81 7.04 -4.63
C ALA A 187 -11.58 5.57 -4.22
N ILE A 188 -10.94 4.79 -5.10
CA ILE A 188 -10.53 3.42 -4.78
C ILE A 188 -9.34 3.43 -3.81
N LEU A 189 -8.30 4.23 -4.10
CA LEU A 189 -7.09 4.31 -3.30
C LEU A 189 -7.36 4.77 -1.86
N GLU A 190 -8.35 5.63 -1.66
CA GLU A 190 -8.75 6.10 -0.33
C GLU A 190 -9.13 4.95 0.62
N ARG A 191 -9.67 3.85 0.09
CA ARG A 191 -10.01 2.66 0.88
C ARG A 191 -8.79 1.94 1.44
N TYR A 192 -7.63 2.14 0.81
CA TYR A 192 -6.36 1.49 1.16
C TYR A 192 -5.47 2.37 2.03
N ARG A 193 -5.82 3.64 2.21
CA ARG A 193 -5.07 4.54 3.10
C ARG A 193 -5.14 4.05 4.55
N PRO A 194 -4.06 4.21 5.32
CA PRO A 194 -4.11 3.98 6.75
C PRO A 194 -5.19 4.86 7.35
N LYS A 195 -6.13 4.27 8.05
CA LYS A 195 -7.05 5.04 8.89
C LYS A 195 -6.24 5.48 10.10
N LEU A 196 -5.66 6.65 10.02
CA LEU A 196 -5.08 7.30 11.19
C LEU A 196 -6.23 7.53 12.17
N PHE A 197 -6.32 6.72 13.21
CA PHE A 197 -7.22 6.96 14.34
C PHE A 197 -6.68 8.14 15.17
N MET A 198 -6.59 9.31 14.50
CA MET A 198 -6.31 10.60 15.14
C MET A 198 -7.58 11.37 15.46
N GLU A 199 -8.67 10.70 15.74
CA GLU A 199 -9.83 11.35 16.32
C GLU A 199 -10.10 10.70 17.67
N ASN A 200 -9.46 11.21 18.69
CA ASN A 200 -9.90 11.37 20.09
C ASN A 200 -8.69 11.43 21.02
N TRP A 201 -8.05 12.58 21.03
CA TRP A 201 -7.29 13.07 22.17
C TRP A 201 -7.78 14.46 22.52
#